data_eb0da1b3e92613198fb69cc47bcd15d8
#
_entry.id   eb0da1b3e92613198fb69cc47bcd15d8
#
_cell.length_a   1.000
_cell.length_b   1.000
_cell.length_c   1.000
_cell.angle_alpha   90.00
_cell.angle_beta   90.00
_cell.angle_gamma   90.00
#
_symmetry.space_group_name_H-M   'P 1'
#
loop_
_entity.id
_entity.type
_entity.pdbx_description
1 polymer ?
#
loop_
_entity_poly.entity_id
_entity_poly.type
_entity_poly.pdbx_seq_one_letter_code
_entity_poly.pdbx_strand_id
1 'polypeptide(L)'
;MANTLTALQPVLYSAAQTVSNEAFGVVSSITTSFDDKGVAIGDLVKVPIAPTRTPTDFTPGVSGAQGDDATATTADVAITASKKVSWFLTGEQVKSLSNAGSDKEWVRQLVAQGMRSLRNLAEVEAVNAIKQGASRAVGTAGTNPFASDINIIPDVRKVLFDNGAPMADLQLCLDSTAGVAARKLGIIQQAYQAGSEEERRSGDLLRQFGFNIRESAGIGLHTKGAGSAYVTSGSTAAGVTDIALVTGSGIVKAGDVVTFAADSANKYVVNTGVAAPGTIKLGRPGARVTIATANAMTIGNNYTSNLAFERSAVVGIMRPPVFPQNATINQMLISDSQGMTYLLLEIQQYGQTTWELHLAYGFKVVQSEHVAIVMG
;
A
#
# COMPACT_ATOMS: atom_id res chain seq x y z
N MET A 1 -40.66 8.72 17.30
CA MET A 1 -39.62 9.38 18.10
C MET A 1 -38.30 8.89 17.56
N ALA A 2 -37.48 9.78 17.05
CA ALA A 2 -36.14 9.42 16.57
C ALA A 2 -35.28 9.03 17.79
N ASN A 3 -34.77 7.81 17.81
CA ASN A 3 -33.79 7.40 18.81
C ASN A 3 -32.51 8.24 18.58
N THR A 4 -32.17 9.06 19.55
CA THR A 4 -30.98 9.90 19.51
C THR A 4 -29.76 9.03 19.83
N LEU A 5 -28.86 8.83 18.85
CA LEU A 5 -27.55 8.13 18.98
C LEU A 5 -26.58 8.79 19.97
N THR A 6 -26.95 9.92 20.58
CA THR A 6 -26.09 10.68 21.51
C THR A 6 -25.58 9.87 22.69
N ALA A 7 -26.31 8.84 23.15
CA ALA A 7 -25.84 7.94 24.22
C ALA A 7 -24.80 6.90 23.73
N LEU A 8 -24.76 6.58 22.42
CA LEU A 8 -23.82 5.64 21.84
C LEU A 8 -22.53 6.31 21.34
N GLN A 9 -22.55 7.62 21.08
CA GLN A 9 -21.37 8.35 20.60
C GLN A 9 -20.10 8.10 21.40
N PRO A 10 -20.07 8.20 22.74
CA PRO A 10 -18.83 7.94 23.51
C PRO A 10 -18.33 6.52 23.36
N VAL A 11 -19.25 5.55 23.20
CA VAL A 11 -18.92 4.12 23.02
C VAL A 11 -18.29 3.90 21.67
N LEU A 12 -18.79 4.53 20.61
CA LEU A 12 -18.28 4.41 19.26
C LEU A 12 -16.89 5.06 19.12
N TYR A 13 -16.69 6.25 19.69
CA TYR A 13 -15.36 6.89 19.73
C TYR A 13 -14.35 6.07 20.53
N SER A 14 -14.74 5.47 21.65
CA SER A 14 -13.88 4.56 22.41
C SER A 14 -13.49 3.32 21.59
N ALA A 15 -14.40 2.77 20.77
CA ALA A 15 -14.12 1.67 19.86
C ALA A 15 -13.11 2.09 18.79
N ALA A 16 -13.33 3.25 18.15
CA ALA A 16 -12.42 3.80 17.15
C ALA A 16 -11.02 4.05 17.72
N GLN A 17 -10.92 4.61 18.90
CA GLN A 17 -9.64 4.83 19.59
C GLN A 17 -8.91 3.52 19.91
N THR A 18 -9.65 2.48 20.30
CA THR A 18 -9.05 1.16 20.57
C THR A 18 -8.42 0.57 19.31
N VAL A 19 -9.12 0.63 18.18
CA VAL A 19 -8.62 0.09 16.90
C VAL A 19 -7.48 0.92 16.34
N SER A 20 -7.51 2.23 16.52
CA SER A 20 -6.45 3.12 16.01
C SER A 20 -5.10 2.92 16.71
N ASN A 21 -5.11 2.40 17.93
CA ASN A 21 -3.88 2.06 18.67
C ASN A 21 -3.26 0.73 18.24
N GLU A 22 -3.94 -0.04 17.39
CA GLU A 22 -3.38 -1.29 16.85
C GLU A 22 -2.32 -1.00 15.78
N ALA A 23 -1.30 -1.87 15.73
CA ALA A 23 -0.19 -1.72 14.79
C ALA A 23 -0.62 -2.10 13.36
N PHE A 24 -0.89 -1.09 12.55
CA PHE A 24 -1.07 -1.21 11.11
C PHE A 24 0.11 -0.55 10.40
N GLY A 25 0.94 -1.36 9.71
CA GLY A 25 2.24 -0.92 9.23
C GLY A 25 2.17 -0.11 7.94
N VAL A 26 1.44 -0.57 6.92
CA VAL A 26 1.49 -0.01 5.57
C VAL A 26 0.63 1.24 5.44
N VAL A 27 -0.64 1.20 5.85
CA VAL A 27 -1.55 2.35 5.74
C VAL A 27 -1.02 3.57 6.50
N SER A 28 -0.36 3.36 7.64
CA SER A 28 0.26 4.45 8.41
C SER A 28 1.58 4.98 7.82
N SER A 29 2.16 4.25 6.86
CA SER A 29 3.45 4.59 6.23
C SER A 29 3.30 5.35 4.92
N ILE A 30 2.12 5.41 4.33
CA ILE A 30 1.83 6.07 3.05
C ILE A 30 1.30 7.49 3.27
N THR A 31 1.23 8.26 2.19
CA THR A 31 0.50 9.55 2.20
C THR A 31 -0.98 9.28 2.05
N THR A 32 -1.74 9.66 3.05
CA THR A 32 -3.19 9.43 3.08
C THR A 32 -3.93 10.76 2.95
N SER A 33 -4.96 10.77 2.12
CA SER A 33 -5.92 11.87 2.04
C SER A 33 -7.20 11.43 2.73
N PHE A 34 -7.39 11.95 3.95
CA PHE A 34 -8.63 11.78 4.70
C PHE A 34 -9.51 13.01 4.50
N ASP A 35 -10.77 12.78 4.18
CA ASP A 35 -11.79 13.82 4.08
C ASP A 35 -13.12 13.18 4.53
N ASP A 36 -13.99 13.98 5.11
CA ASP A 36 -15.34 13.59 5.51
C ASP A 36 -16.35 13.67 4.36
N LYS A 37 -15.94 14.25 3.21
CA LYS A 37 -16.79 14.30 2.03
C LYS A 37 -17.05 12.92 1.49
N GLY A 38 -18.31 12.57 1.33
CA GLY A 38 -18.75 11.32 0.75
C GLY A 38 -18.24 11.16 -0.69
N VAL A 39 -17.88 9.93 -1.05
CA VAL A 39 -17.34 9.57 -2.37
C VAL A 39 -18.09 8.41 -2.97
N ALA A 40 -18.02 8.27 -4.29
CA ALA A 40 -18.52 7.13 -5.05
C ALA A 40 -17.35 6.30 -5.61
N ILE A 41 -17.61 5.03 -5.90
CA ILE A 41 -16.67 4.18 -6.64
C ILE A 41 -16.43 4.79 -8.03
N GLY A 42 -15.16 4.96 -8.40
CA GLY A 42 -14.75 5.58 -9.65
C GLY A 42 -14.43 7.07 -9.53
N ASP A 43 -14.73 7.70 -8.39
CA ASP A 43 -14.28 9.09 -8.16
C ASP A 43 -12.76 9.18 -8.20
N LEU A 44 -12.26 10.25 -8.82
CA LEU A 44 -10.83 10.49 -9.05
C LEU A 44 -10.34 11.64 -8.19
N VAL A 45 -9.32 11.38 -7.41
CA VAL A 45 -8.56 12.43 -6.72
C VAL A 45 -7.27 12.69 -7.48
N LYS A 46 -7.09 13.91 -7.94
CA LYS A 46 -5.93 14.33 -8.72
C LYS A 46 -4.78 14.73 -7.82
N VAL A 47 -3.67 14.02 -7.95
CA VAL A 47 -2.42 14.32 -7.25
C VAL A 47 -1.48 15.03 -8.23
N PRO A 48 -1.09 16.30 -7.98
CA PRO A 48 -0.19 17.01 -8.88
C PRO A 48 1.22 16.42 -8.80
N ILE A 49 1.84 16.22 -9.96
CA ILE A 49 3.23 15.76 -10.09
C ILE A 49 3.99 16.83 -10.86
N ALA A 50 5.11 17.28 -10.29
CA ALA A 50 6.01 18.19 -11.01
C ALA A 50 6.69 17.42 -12.16
N PRO A 51 6.62 17.90 -13.40
CA PRO A 51 7.32 17.27 -14.53
C PRO A 51 8.83 17.44 -14.36
N THR A 52 9.59 16.40 -14.71
CA THR A 52 11.05 16.49 -14.84
C THR A 52 11.40 17.40 -16.01
N ARG A 53 12.39 18.29 -15.80
CA ARG A 53 12.90 19.17 -16.85
C ARG A 53 14.34 18.83 -17.18
N THR A 54 14.65 18.83 -18.46
CA THR A 54 16.02 18.64 -18.94
C THR A 54 16.71 19.99 -18.99
N PRO A 55 17.87 20.17 -18.34
CA PRO A 55 18.66 21.38 -18.48
C PRO A 55 19.12 21.54 -19.95
N THR A 56 19.07 22.75 -20.47
CA THR A 56 19.60 23.10 -21.80
C THR A 56 20.72 24.11 -21.64
N ASP A 57 21.65 24.12 -22.59
CA ASP A 57 22.76 25.06 -22.58
C ASP A 57 22.23 26.51 -22.71
N PHE A 58 22.81 27.41 -21.92
CA PHE A 58 22.53 28.81 -22.01
C PHE A 58 23.20 29.42 -23.25
N THR A 59 22.40 29.96 -24.15
CA THR A 59 22.91 30.69 -25.30
C THR A 59 22.58 32.20 -25.15
N PRO A 60 23.57 33.08 -25.00
CA PRO A 60 23.33 34.52 -24.97
C PRO A 60 22.70 35.02 -26.28
N GLY A 61 21.66 35.86 -26.17
CA GLY A 61 20.93 36.43 -27.31
C GLY A 61 20.40 37.82 -26.99
N VAL A 62 19.98 38.55 -28.01
CA VAL A 62 19.44 39.91 -27.88
C VAL A 62 18.07 39.92 -27.17
N SER A 63 17.34 38.82 -27.22
CA SER A 63 16.12 38.58 -26.47
C SER A 63 16.19 37.22 -25.78
N GLY A 64 15.65 37.11 -24.56
CA GLY A 64 15.55 35.83 -23.86
C GLY A 64 14.69 34.84 -24.66
N ALA A 65 15.14 33.59 -24.75
CA ALA A 65 14.31 32.51 -25.28
C ALA A 65 13.09 32.30 -24.38
N GLN A 66 11.93 32.05 -24.98
CA GLN A 66 10.76 31.65 -24.21
C GLN A 66 11.04 30.33 -23.53
N GLY A 67 10.77 30.23 -22.23
CA GLY A 67 10.88 28.98 -21.49
C GLY A 67 9.85 27.95 -21.96
N ASP A 68 10.16 26.68 -21.70
CA ASP A 68 9.25 25.57 -21.96
C ASP A 68 7.94 25.69 -21.18
N ASP A 69 6.86 25.21 -21.77
CA ASP A 69 5.53 25.25 -21.18
C ASP A 69 5.46 24.43 -19.87
N ALA A 70 4.92 25.03 -18.82
CA ALA A 70 4.81 24.40 -17.50
C ALA A 70 3.47 23.67 -17.34
N THR A 71 3.24 22.62 -18.13
CA THR A 71 2.03 21.82 -18.00
C THR A 71 2.07 21.00 -16.70
N ALA A 72 1.10 21.22 -15.81
CA ALA A 72 0.96 20.42 -14.60
C ALA A 72 0.48 19.01 -14.97
N THR A 73 1.32 18.00 -14.69
CA THR A 73 0.93 16.61 -14.82
C THR A 73 0.25 16.14 -13.53
N THR A 74 -0.88 15.46 -13.64
CA THR A 74 -1.59 14.89 -12.50
C THR A 74 -1.64 13.38 -12.58
N ALA A 75 -1.47 12.70 -11.44
CA ALA A 75 -1.81 11.30 -11.31
C ALA A 75 -3.20 11.19 -10.69
N ASP A 76 -4.10 10.50 -11.39
CA ASP A 76 -5.44 10.27 -10.89
C ASP A 76 -5.44 9.03 -10.00
N VAL A 77 -5.85 9.18 -8.75
CA VAL A 77 -6.07 8.09 -7.81
C VAL A 77 -7.56 7.82 -7.74
N ALA A 78 -7.98 6.65 -8.20
CA ALA A 78 -9.38 6.25 -8.22
C ALA A 78 -9.77 5.55 -6.92
N ILE A 79 -11.00 5.76 -6.47
CA ILE A 79 -11.64 4.95 -5.44
C ILE A 79 -12.05 3.62 -6.09
N THR A 80 -11.36 2.56 -5.71
CA THR A 80 -11.50 1.23 -6.33
C THR A 80 -12.48 0.33 -5.62
N ALA A 81 -12.70 0.54 -4.33
CA ALA A 81 -13.55 -0.31 -3.52
C ALA A 81 -14.36 0.48 -2.49
N SER A 82 -15.60 0.03 -2.28
CA SER A 82 -16.43 0.41 -1.15
C SER A 82 -16.90 -0.87 -0.45
N LYS A 83 -16.59 -1.00 0.82
CA LYS A 83 -16.83 -2.22 1.60
C LYS A 83 -17.66 -1.91 2.83
N LYS A 84 -18.46 -2.88 3.26
CA LYS A 84 -19.24 -2.78 4.48
C LYS A 84 -19.11 -4.00 5.36
N VAL A 85 -19.28 -3.80 6.65
CA VAL A 85 -19.53 -4.84 7.64
C VAL A 85 -20.89 -4.55 8.26
N SER A 86 -21.76 -5.54 8.37
CA SER A 86 -23.10 -5.37 8.91
C SER A 86 -23.40 -6.41 9.99
N TRP A 87 -24.21 -6.02 10.96
CA TRP A 87 -24.78 -6.88 11.99
C TRP A 87 -26.16 -6.37 12.37
N PHE A 88 -27.00 -7.24 12.94
CA PHE A 88 -28.33 -6.86 13.39
C PHE A 88 -28.62 -7.40 14.79
N LEU A 89 -29.52 -6.75 15.47
CA LEU A 89 -30.08 -7.17 16.76
C LEU A 89 -31.59 -7.08 16.72
N THR A 90 -32.24 -8.11 17.25
CA THR A 90 -33.68 -8.10 17.47
C THR A 90 -34.02 -7.33 18.75
N GLY A 91 -35.24 -6.81 18.86
CA GLY A 91 -35.68 -6.09 20.07
C GLY A 91 -35.56 -6.92 21.37
N GLU A 92 -35.78 -8.24 21.28
CA GLU A 92 -35.61 -9.14 22.42
C GLU A 92 -34.12 -9.29 22.84
N GLN A 93 -33.20 -9.36 21.86
CA GLN A 93 -31.76 -9.41 22.12
C GLN A 93 -31.26 -8.11 22.76
N VAL A 94 -31.72 -6.96 22.26
CA VAL A 94 -31.39 -5.64 22.85
C VAL A 94 -31.85 -5.57 24.29
N LYS A 95 -33.08 -6.01 24.57
CA LYS A 95 -33.61 -6.03 25.95
C LYS A 95 -32.82 -6.99 26.87
N SER A 96 -32.45 -8.16 26.37
CA SER A 96 -31.64 -9.12 27.12
C SER A 96 -30.26 -8.54 27.47
N LEU A 97 -29.58 -7.90 26.52
CA LEU A 97 -28.29 -7.23 26.73
C LEU A 97 -28.39 -6.06 27.72
N SER A 98 -29.46 -5.26 27.60
CA SER A 98 -29.75 -4.14 28.52
C SER A 98 -29.98 -4.64 29.96
N ASN A 99 -30.72 -5.73 30.13
CA ASN A 99 -30.94 -6.35 31.43
C ASN A 99 -29.63 -6.89 32.08
N ALA A 100 -28.69 -7.33 31.26
CA ALA A 100 -27.38 -7.77 31.71
C ALA A 100 -26.41 -6.62 32.00
N GLY A 101 -26.76 -5.37 31.66
CA GLY A 101 -25.93 -4.17 31.83
C GLY A 101 -24.68 -4.14 30.92
N SER A 102 -24.63 -5.01 29.90
CA SER A 102 -23.47 -5.18 29.01
C SER A 102 -23.70 -4.64 27.59
N ASP A 103 -24.82 -4.02 27.34
CA ASP A 103 -25.25 -3.51 26.01
C ASP A 103 -24.21 -2.59 25.36
N LYS A 104 -23.72 -1.61 26.13
CA LYS A 104 -22.77 -0.60 25.63
C LYS A 104 -21.40 -1.22 25.30
N GLU A 105 -20.89 -2.07 26.18
CA GLU A 105 -19.60 -2.71 25.97
C GLU A 105 -19.65 -3.69 24.78
N TRP A 106 -20.75 -4.41 24.63
CA TRP A 106 -20.91 -5.34 23.53
C TRP A 106 -21.00 -4.63 22.18
N VAL A 107 -21.76 -3.52 22.08
CA VAL A 107 -21.81 -2.67 20.87
C VAL A 107 -20.43 -2.10 20.57
N ARG A 108 -19.68 -1.66 21.57
CA ARG A 108 -18.31 -1.18 21.41
C ARG A 108 -17.41 -2.25 20.77
N GLN A 109 -17.48 -3.47 21.26
CA GLN A 109 -16.69 -4.58 20.73
C GLN A 109 -17.08 -4.93 19.29
N LEU A 110 -18.37 -4.94 18.95
CA LEU A 110 -18.85 -5.18 17.59
C LEU A 110 -18.35 -4.11 16.60
N VAL A 111 -18.48 -2.84 16.97
CA VAL A 111 -17.99 -1.73 16.13
C VAL A 111 -16.48 -1.80 15.97
N ALA A 112 -15.73 -2.04 17.06
CA ALA A 112 -14.28 -2.20 16.99
C ALA A 112 -13.86 -3.37 16.07
N GLN A 113 -14.56 -4.48 16.16
CA GLN A 113 -14.31 -5.64 15.27
C GLN A 113 -14.64 -5.32 13.81
N GLY A 114 -15.72 -4.58 13.56
CA GLY A 114 -16.08 -4.11 12.22
C GLY A 114 -15.02 -3.17 11.63
N MET A 115 -14.57 -2.19 12.41
CA MET A 115 -13.49 -1.27 12.01
C MET A 115 -12.18 -2.02 11.73
N ARG A 116 -11.79 -2.94 12.61
CA ARG A 116 -10.59 -3.78 12.43
C ARG A 116 -10.67 -4.59 11.14
N SER A 117 -11.81 -5.19 10.85
CA SER A 117 -12.03 -5.97 9.63
C SER A 117 -11.88 -5.12 8.36
N LEU A 118 -12.49 -3.94 8.32
CA LEU A 118 -12.38 -3.01 7.18
C LEU A 118 -10.94 -2.48 7.01
N ARG A 119 -10.28 -2.19 8.12
CA ARG A 119 -8.89 -1.71 8.11
C ARG A 119 -7.92 -2.77 7.62
N ASN A 120 -8.05 -4.01 8.08
CA ASN A 120 -7.24 -5.13 7.59
C ASN A 120 -7.40 -5.32 6.08
N LEU A 121 -8.63 -5.18 5.57
CA LEU A 121 -8.88 -5.27 4.14
C LEU A 121 -8.20 -4.14 3.37
N ALA A 122 -8.30 -2.90 3.86
CA ALA A 122 -7.61 -1.75 3.27
C ALA A 122 -6.09 -1.92 3.30
N GLU A 123 -5.52 -2.49 4.38
CA GLU A 123 -4.09 -2.80 4.51
C GLU A 123 -3.61 -3.78 3.42
N VAL A 124 -4.35 -4.87 3.21
CA VAL A 124 -4.04 -5.87 2.16
C VAL A 124 -4.10 -5.25 0.76
N GLU A 125 -5.10 -4.41 0.50
CA GLU A 125 -5.23 -3.73 -0.79
C GLU A 125 -4.12 -2.70 -1.02
N ALA A 126 -3.71 -1.97 0.04
CA ALA A 126 -2.55 -1.08 -0.03
C ALA A 126 -1.27 -1.85 -0.38
N VAL A 127 -1.01 -2.99 0.27
CA VAL A 127 0.12 -3.87 -0.04
C VAL A 127 0.10 -4.31 -1.50
N ASN A 128 -1.07 -4.74 -2.01
CA ASN A 128 -1.21 -5.16 -3.40
C ASN A 128 -0.95 -4.03 -4.39
N ALA A 129 -1.48 -2.84 -4.13
CA ALA A 129 -1.25 -1.66 -4.98
C ALA A 129 0.23 -1.26 -5.02
N ILE A 130 0.91 -1.25 -3.87
CA ILE A 130 2.33 -0.89 -3.77
C ILE A 130 3.20 -1.94 -4.47
N LYS A 131 2.94 -3.22 -4.23
CA LYS A 131 3.65 -4.34 -4.88
C LYS A 131 3.56 -4.27 -6.40
N GLN A 132 2.36 -4.03 -6.93
CA GLN A 132 2.14 -3.94 -8.37
C GLN A 132 2.67 -2.65 -8.98
N GLY A 133 2.88 -1.60 -8.19
CA GLY A 133 3.42 -0.32 -8.63
C GLY A 133 4.93 -0.16 -8.46
N ALA A 134 5.63 -1.14 -7.88
CA ALA A 134 7.05 -1.03 -7.59
C ALA A 134 7.93 -1.05 -8.85
N SER A 135 9.14 -0.50 -8.74
CA SER A 135 10.12 -0.45 -9.83
C SER A 135 10.97 -1.72 -9.93
N ARG A 136 11.68 -2.03 -8.86
CA ARG A 136 12.65 -3.13 -8.80
C ARG A 136 12.51 -3.93 -7.51
N ALA A 137 13.10 -5.12 -7.50
CA ALA A 137 13.15 -5.99 -6.33
C ALA A 137 14.59 -6.31 -5.92
N VAL A 138 14.81 -6.49 -4.61
CA VAL A 138 16.07 -6.89 -3.99
C VAL A 138 15.84 -8.16 -3.18
N GLY A 139 16.87 -8.93 -2.93
CA GLY A 139 16.79 -10.18 -2.17
C GLY A 139 16.52 -11.40 -3.05
N THR A 140 16.28 -12.54 -2.43
CA THR A 140 16.04 -13.82 -3.12
C THR A 140 14.71 -14.41 -2.69
N ALA A 141 13.85 -14.71 -3.66
CA ALA A 141 12.55 -15.29 -3.41
C ALA A 141 12.65 -16.61 -2.60
N GLY A 142 11.84 -16.73 -1.56
CA GLY A 142 11.83 -17.88 -0.66
C GLY A 142 12.96 -17.90 0.37
N THR A 143 13.76 -16.83 0.45
CA THR A 143 14.81 -16.69 1.48
C THR A 143 14.50 -15.46 2.33
N ASN A 144 14.42 -15.64 3.65
CA ASN A 144 14.15 -14.51 4.54
C ASN A 144 15.22 -13.42 4.36
N PRO A 145 14.83 -12.14 4.15
CA PRO A 145 15.79 -11.07 3.89
C PRO A 145 16.73 -10.77 5.06
N PHE A 146 16.39 -11.21 6.26
CA PHE A 146 17.20 -11.06 7.49
C PHE A 146 17.68 -12.41 8.03
N ALA A 147 17.89 -13.41 7.16
CA ALA A 147 18.30 -14.74 7.59
C ALA A 147 19.69 -14.77 8.25
N SER A 148 20.62 -13.94 7.79
CA SER A 148 22.02 -13.92 8.25
C SER A 148 22.49 -12.53 8.71
N ASP A 149 22.05 -11.47 8.04
CA ASP A 149 22.54 -10.11 8.25
C ASP A 149 21.48 -9.04 7.91
N ILE A 150 21.87 -7.79 8.06
CA ILE A 150 21.02 -6.60 7.78
C ILE A 150 21.35 -5.96 6.41
N ASN A 151 22.22 -6.57 5.60
CA ASN A 151 22.76 -5.98 4.37
C ASN A 151 21.69 -5.69 3.31
N ILE A 152 20.56 -6.32 3.38
CA ILE A 152 19.43 -6.08 2.45
C ILE A 152 18.91 -4.63 2.51
N ILE A 153 19.03 -3.95 3.66
CA ILE A 153 18.56 -2.57 3.82
C ILE A 153 19.43 -1.58 3.01
N PRO A 154 20.77 -1.59 3.12
CA PRO A 154 21.63 -0.83 2.20
C PRO A 154 21.38 -1.14 0.72
N ASP A 155 21.13 -2.40 0.35
CA ASP A 155 20.90 -2.79 -1.04
C ASP A 155 19.61 -2.17 -1.59
N VAL A 156 18.50 -2.22 -0.84
CA VAL A 156 17.25 -1.60 -1.27
C VAL A 156 17.36 -0.07 -1.26
N ARG A 157 18.10 0.50 -0.29
CA ARG A 157 18.37 1.94 -0.26
C ARG A 157 19.13 2.39 -1.51
N LYS A 158 20.12 1.60 -1.97
CA LYS A 158 20.84 1.85 -3.22
C LYS A 158 19.87 1.91 -4.41
N VAL A 159 18.91 0.98 -4.50
CA VAL A 159 17.89 0.99 -5.57
C VAL A 159 17.10 2.28 -5.60
N LEU A 160 16.62 2.76 -4.44
CA LEU A 160 15.86 4.00 -4.32
C LEU A 160 16.73 5.22 -4.64
N PHE A 161 18.00 5.25 -4.17
CA PHE A 161 18.94 6.32 -4.44
C PHE A 161 19.28 6.42 -5.93
N ASP A 162 19.58 5.29 -6.58
CA ASP A 162 19.86 5.21 -8.02
C ASP A 162 18.68 5.68 -8.88
N ASN A 163 17.47 5.62 -8.35
CA ASN A 163 16.25 6.09 -8.99
C ASN A 163 15.92 7.57 -8.66
N GLY A 164 16.73 8.23 -7.83
CA GLY A 164 16.53 9.64 -7.47
C GLY A 164 15.44 9.88 -6.41
N ALA A 165 15.11 8.87 -5.60
CA ALA A 165 14.15 9.03 -4.52
C ALA A 165 14.66 10.00 -3.43
N PRO A 166 13.80 10.89 -2.87
CA PRO A 166 14.13 11.65 -1.67
C PRO A 166 14.47 10.74 -0.50
N MET A 167 15.57 11.01 0.21
CA MET A 167 16.07 10.15 1.30
C MET A 167 15.56 10.56 2.68
N ALA A 168 14.57 11.47 2.75
CA ALA A 168 14.14 12.07 4.01
C ALA A 168 13.17 11.18 4.80
N ASP A 169 12.18 10.57 4.15
CA ASP A 169 11.11 9.80 4.80
C ASP A 169 10.92 8.43 4.13
N LEU A 170 11.97 7.62 4.23
CA LEU A 170 11.96 6.24 3.73
C LEU A 170 11.21 5.33 4.69
N GLN A 171 10.32 4.51 4.16
CA GLN A 171 9.52 3.53 4.88
C GLN A 171 9.93 2.12 4.45
N LEU A 172 10.04 1.21 5.43
CA LEU A 172 10.26 -0.21 5.19
C LEU A 172 9.19 -1.01 5.95
N CYS A 173 8.27 -1.61 5.21
CA CYS A 173 7.22 -2.43 5.78
C CYS A 173 7.58 -3.89 5.60
N LEU A 174 7.68 -4.61 6.71
CA LEU A 174 8.07 -6.02 6.78
C LEU A 174 6.88 -6.91 7.12
N ASP A 175 6.90 -8.13 6.64
CA ASP A 175 6.04 -9.18 7.14
C ASP A 175 6.50 -9.65 8.53
N SER A 176 5.64 -10.36 9.24
CA SER A 176 5.93 -10.82 10.60
C SER A 176 7.13 -11.76 10.66
N THR A 177 7.37 -12.56 9.62
CA THR A 177 8.49 -13.51 9.57
C THR A 177 9.81 -12.76 9.40
N ALA A 178 9.87 -11.77 8.52
CA ALA A 178 11.03 -10.92 8.34
C ALA A 178 11.31 -10.08 9.59
N GLY A 179 10.27 -9.56 10.24
CA GLY A 179 10.39 -8.80 11.50
C GLY A 179 10.96 -9.64 12.64
N VAL A 180 10.51 -10.88 12.80
CA VAL A 180 11.08 -11.81 13.79
C VAL A 180 12.55 -12.12 13.47
N ALA A 181 12.89 -12.36 12.21
CA ALA A 181 14.26 -12.64 11.80
C ALA A 181 15.17 -11.43 12.04
N ALA A 182 14.72 -10.22 11.72
CA ALA A 182 15.46 -8.99 12.01
C ALA A 182 15.80 -8.85 13.51
N ARG A 183 14.82 -9.09 14.40
CA ARG A 183 15.03 -9.04 15.87
C ARG A 183 15.97 -10.14 16.39
N LYS A 184 16.13 -11.24 15.67
CA LYS A 184 17.07 -12.31 16.02
C LYS A 184 18.51 -12.01 15.65
N LEU A 185 18.78 -11.01 14.81
CA LEU A 185 20.14 -10.63 14.44
C LEU A 185 20.94 -10.16 15.65
N GLY A 186 22.15 -10.68 15.80
CA GLY A 186 23.03 -10.33 16.93
C GLY A 186 23.34 -8.84 17.01
N ILE A 187 23.40 -8.15 15.88
CA ILE A 187 23.64 -6.70 15.81
C ILE A 187 22.52 -5.88 16.48
N ILE A 188 21.28 -6.36 16.44
CA ILE A 188 20.14 -5.71 17.08
C ILE A 188 20.02 -6.13 18.55
N GLN A 189 20.37 -7.40 18.86
CA GLN A 189 20.29 -7.91 20.22
C GLN A 189 21.36 -7.36 21.17
N GLN A 190 22.50 -6.94 20.63
CA GLN A 190 23.62 -6.41 21.39
C GLN A 190 23.55 -4.90 21.49
N ALA A 191 23.21 -4.38 22.67
CA ALA A 191 23.00 -2.95 22.91
C ALA A 191 24.18 -2.05 22.47
N TYR A 192 25.41 -2.53 22.58
CA TYR A 192 26.61 -1.78 22.17
C TYR A 192 26.77 -1.70 20.64
N GLN A 193 26.09 -2.55 19.87
CA GLN A 193 26.09 -2.53 18.41
C GLN A 193 24.84 -1.83 17.85
N ALA A 194 23.71 -1.93 18.53
CA ALA A 194 22.44 -1.33 18.12
C ALA A 194 22.39 0.19 18.30
N GLY A 195 23.30 0.77 19.10
CA GLY A 195 23.37 2.22 19.34
C GLY A 195 22.43 2.74 20.43
N SER A 196 21.40 1.99 20.83
CA SER A 196 20.52 2.33 21.95
C SER A 196 19.94 1.08 22.63
N GLU A 197 19.54 1.21 23.90
CA GLU A 197 18.84 0.13 24.63
C GLU A 197 17.34 0.12 24.35
N GLU A 198 16.81 1.12 23.68
CA GLU A 198 15.37 1.32 23.51
C GLU A 198 14.76 0.28 22.58
N GLU A 199 15.42 -0.11 21.48
CA GLU A 199 15.01 -1.18 20.60
C GLU A 199 14.83 -2.51 21.33
N ARG A 200 15.74 -2.79 22.27
CA ARG A 200 15.73 -4.01 23.06
C ARG A 200 14.63 -4.03 24.13
N ARG A 201 14.28 -2.84 24.67
CA ARG A 201 13.26 -2.69 25.71
C ARG A 201 11.85 -2.65 25.15
N SER A 202 11.62 -1.95 24.05
CA SER A 202 10.31 -1.84 23.38
C SER A 202 9.99 -3.03 22.47
N GLY A 203 11.04 -3.65 21.90
CA GLY A 203 10.89 -4.67 20.85
C GLY A 203 10.55 -4.08 19.48
N ASP A 204 10.46 -2.76 19.38
CA ASP A 204 10.22 -2.06 18.13
C ASP A 204 11.52 -1.94 17.33
N LEU A 205 11.45 -2.24 16.03
CA LEU A 205 12.55 -1.95 15.13
C LEU A 205 12.54 -0.45 14.84
N LEU A 206 13.48 0.27 15.45
CA LEU A 206 13.64 1.71 15.27
C LEU A 206 14.17 2.02 13.85
N ARG A 207 14.44 3.30 13.60
CA ARG A 207 14.95 3.78 12.32
C ARG A 207 16.35 3.22 12.03
N GLN A 208 16.47 2.36 11.00
CA GLN A 208 17.73 1.78 10.57
C GLN A 208 18.10 2.27 9.16
N PHE A 209 19.35 2.68 8.93
CA PHE A 209 19.86 3.17 7.64
C PHE A 209 18.97 4.21 6.94
N GLY A 210 18.23 4.99 7.72
CA GLY A 210 17.32 6.03 7.22
C GLY A 210 15.89 5.55 6.96
N PHE A 211 15.60 4.26 7.06
CA PHE A 211 14.24 3.72 6.97
C PHE A 211 13.53 3.71 8.32
N ASN A 212 12.28 4.14 8.32
CA ASN A 212 11.34 3.86 9.39
C ASN A 212 10.79 2.45 9.17
N ILE A 213 11.10 1.52 10.07
CA ILE A 213 10.73 0.11 9.94
C ILE A 213 9.39 -0.12 10.63
N ARG A 214 8.47 -0.75 9.93
CA ARG A 214 7.14 -1.14 10.44
C ARG A 214 6.81 -2.55 10.05
N GLU A 215 5.95 -3.19 10.81
CA GLU A 215 5.46 -4.54 10.50
C GLU A 215 3.99 -4.48 10.13
N SER A 216 3.59 -5.36 9.21
CA SER A 216 2.20 -5.51 8.81
C SER A 216 1.87 -6.98 8.57
N ALA A 217 0.81 -7.46 9.19
CA ALA A 217 0.25 -8.77 8.91
C ALA A 217 -0.49 -8.84 7.56
N GLY A 218 -0.72 -7.70 6.91
CA GLY A 218 -1.32 -7.62 5.57
C GLY A 218 -0.35 -7.99 4.44
N ILE A 219 0.96 -8.08 4.73
CA ILE A 219 1.97 -8.48 3.76
C ILE A 219 1.93 -10.00 3.60
N GLY A 220 1.62 -10.44 2.39
CA GLY A 220 1.46 -11.86 2.08
C GLY A 220 2.38 -12.35 0.97
N LEU A 221 2.31 -13.66 0.73
CA LEU A 221 3.02 -14.33 -0.35
C LEU A 221 2.47 -13.91 -1.71
N HIS A 222 3.32 -13.45 -2.61
CA HIS A 222 2.99 -13.28 -4.01
C HIS A 222 3.16 -14.61 -4.75
N THR A 223 2.09 -15.08 -5.38
CA THR A 223 2.12 -16.27 -6.24
C THR A 223 2.37 -15.83 -7.68
N LYS A 224 3.53 -16.19 -8.20
CA LYS A 224 3.96 -15.85 -9.56
C LYS A 224 2.97 -16.30 -10.64
N GLY A 225 3.02 -15.65 -11.78
CA GLY A 225 2.36 -16.13 -12.98
C GLY A 225 2.96 -17.44 -13.51
N ALA A 226 2.17 -18.16 -14.32
CA ALA A 226 2.58 -19.41 -14.95
C ALA A 226 3.38 -19.19 -16.26
N GLY A 227 3.77 -17.94 -16.54
CA GLY A 227 4.49 -17.59 -17.76
C GLY A 227 5.85 -18.25 -17.87
N SER A 228 6.19 -18.72 -19.07
CA SER A 228 7.46 -19.39 -19.35
C SER A 228 7.92 -19.17 -20.78
N ALA A 229 9.24 -19.29 -21.02
CA ALA A 229 9.89 -19.23 -22.33
C ALA A 229 9.61 -17.93 -23.14
N TYR A 230 9.32 -16.83 -22.46
CA TYR A 230 9.17 -15.53 -23.10
C TYR A 230 10.54 -14.97 -23.53
N VAL A 231 10.56 -14.35 -24.71
CA VAL A 231 11.70 -13.58 -25.21
C VAL A 231 11.23 -12.21 -25.67
N THR A 232 12.13 -11.23 -25.69
CA THR A 232 11.81 -9.86 -26.12
C THR A 232 11.63 -9.79 -27.64
N SER A 233 10.65 -9.00 -28.09
CA SER A 233 10.43 -8.66 -29.48
C SER A 233 11.03 -7.28 -29.75
N GLY A 234 12.09 -7.24 -30.54
CA GLY A 234 12.79 -6.00 -30.82
C GLY A 234 13.76 -5.56 -29.71
N SER A 235 14.57 -4.56 -30.01
CA SER A 235 15.49 -3.96 -29.04
C SER A 235 14.74 -2.91 -28.21
N THR A 236 14.87 -2.99 -26.89
CA THR A 236 14.31 -2.01 -25.93
C THR A 236 15.46 -1.20 -25.35
N ALA A 237 15.44 0.12 -25.57
CA ALA A 237 16.45 1.02 -25.03
C ALA A 237 16.37 1.13 -23.50
N ALA A 238 17.46 1.51 -22.85
CA ALA A 238 17.46 1.86 -21.44
C ALA A 238 16.45 2.99 -21.16
N GLY A 239 15.74 2.92 -20.02
CA GLY A 239 14.70 3.88 -19.62
C GLY A 239 13.30 3.58 -20.17
N VAL A 240 13.13 2.61 -21.06
CA VAL A 240 11.81 2.24 -21.58
C VAL A 240 11.11 1.29 -20.62
N THR A 241 9.84 1.53 -20.37
CA THR A 241 9.00 0.73 -19.47
C THR A 241 8.23 -0.37 -20.19
N ASP A 242 7.91 -0.18 -21.45
CA ASP A 242 7.09 -1.10 -22.24
C ASP A 242 7.99 -2.10 -22.96
N ILE A 243 7.89 -3.38 -22.62
CA ILE A 243 8.69 -4.44 -23.21
C ILE A 243 7.76 -5.41 -23.95
N ALA A 244 7.91 -5.47 -25.26
CA ALA A 244 7.19 -6.42 -26.08
C ALA A 244 7.80 -7.82 -25.96
N LEU A 245 6.96 -8.81 -25.71
CA LEU A 245 7.32 -10.21 -25.57
C LEU A 245 6.71 -11.02 -26.71
N VAL A 246 7.52 -11.92 -27.26
CA VAL A 246 7.10 -12.91 -28.26
C VAL A 246 7.44 -14.30 -27.77
N THR A 247 6.91 -15.30 -28.43
CA THR A 247 7.03 -16.71 -27.99
C THR A 247 6.60 -16.88 -26.53
N GLY A 248 6.78 -18.05 -25.98
CA GLY A 248 6.38 -18.33 -24.61
C GLY A 248 4.87 -18.54 -24.45
N SER A 249 4.47 -18.92 -23.26
CA SER A 249 3.08 -19.21 -22.90
C SER A 249 2.83 -18.97 -21.42
N GLY A 250 1.57 -18.91 -21.05
CA GLY A 250 1.14 -18.70 -19.67
C GLY A 250 1.10 -17.23 -19.26
N ILE A 251 0.52 -16.96 -18.10
CA ILE A 251 0.23 -15.63 -17.62
C ILE A 251 1.48 -15.04 -16.93
N VAL A 252 1.83 -13.80 -17.25
CA VAL A 252 2.70 -12.93 -16.45
C VAL A 252 1.77 -12.01 -15.66
N LYS A 253 1.87 -12.02 -14.34
CA LYS A 253 1.00 -11.22 -13.47
C LYS A 253 1.63 -9.89 -13.10
N ALA A 254 0.80 -8.90 -12.80
CA ALA A 254 1.26 -7.70 -12.10
C ALA A 254 1.83 -8.07 -10.72
N GLY A 255 3.00 -7.53 -10.39
CA GLY A 255 3.77 -7.91 -9.20
C GLY A 255 4.77 -9.04 -9.43
N ASP A 256 4.79 -9.70 -10.58
CA ASP A 256 5.85 -10.67 -10.89
C ASP A 256 7.21 -9.98 -10.97
N VAL A 257 8.23 -10.63 -10.42
CA VAL A 257 9.61 -10.17 -10.51
C VAL A 257 10.27 -10.88 -11.67
N VAL A 258 10.78 -10.13 -12.64
CA VAL A 258 11.40 -10.67 -13.85
C VAL A 258 12.85 -10.21 -14.00
N THR A 259 13.65 -11.05 -14.63
CA THR A 259 15.03 -10.76 -15.02
C THR A 259 15.20 -11.03 -16.51
N PHE A 260 16.08 -10.27 -17.16
CA PHE A 260 16.45 -10.47 -18.55
C PHE A 260 17.88 -11.01 -18.64
N ALA A 261 18.16 -11.88 -19.59
CA ALA A 261 19.49 -12.47 -19.73
C ALA A 261 20.59 -11.42 -19.97
N ALA A 262 20.25 -10.31 -20.65
CA ALA A 262 21.15 -9.17 -20.82
C ALA A 262 21.38 -8.34 -19.54
N ASP A 263 20.52 -8.49 -18.54
CA ASP A 263 20.57 -7.75 -17.28
C ASP A 263 20.12 -8.63 -16.11
N SER A 264 20.90 -9.65 -15.82
CA SER A 264 20.62 -10.59 -14.73
C SER A 264 20.83 -10.00 -13.33
N ALA A 265 21.54 -8.88 -13.23
CA ALA A 265 21.80 -8.20 -11.96
C ALA A 265 20.59 -7.42 -11.44
N ASN A 266 19.74 -6.92 -12.34
CA ASN A 266 18.56 -6.15 -11.98
C ASN A 266 17.31 -7.02 -12.03
N LYS A 267 16.51 -6.94 -10.97
CA LYS A 267 15.22 -7.63 -10.85
C LYS A 267 14.12 -6.59 -11.01
N TYR A 268 13.36 -6.69 -12.09
CA TYR A 268 12.31 -5.75 -12.44
C TYR A 268 10.95 -6.23 -11.96
N VAL A 269 10.10 -5.32 -11.53
CA VAL A 269 8.72 -5.64 -11.17
C VAL A 269 7.80 -5.32 -12.35
N VAL A 270 6.93 -6.26 -12.66
CA VAL A 270 5.91 -6.11 -13.71
C VAL A 270 4.71 -5.35 -13.14
N ASN A 271 4.45 -4.16 -13.63
CA ASN A 271 3.30 -3.35 -13.21
C ASN A 271 2.02 -3.74 -13.96
N THR A 272 2.17 -4.08 -15.26
CA THR A 272 1.06 -4.62 -16.06
C THR A 272 1.53 -5.89 -16.73
N GLY A 273 0.87 -6.99 -16.40
CA GLY A 273 1.18 -8.30 -16.96
C GLY A 273 0.41 -8.59 -18.24
N VAL A 274 0.65 -9.78 -18.82
CA VAL A 274 -0.03 -10.29 -20.02
C VAL A 274 -0.46 -11.74 -19.84
N ALA A 275 -1.53 -12.14 -20.50
CA ALA A 275 -2.03 -13.52 -20.47
C ALA A 275 -1.41 -14.40 -21.58
N ALA A 276 -0.84 -13.80 -22.62
CA ALA A 276 -0.23 -14.39 -23.80
C ALA A 276 0.91 -13.49 -24.29
N PRO A 277 1.68 -13.83 -25.33
CA PRO A 277 2.63 -12.91 -25.92
C PRO A 277 2.02 -11.52 -26.19
N GLY A 278 2.71 -10.48 -25.78
CA GLY A 278 2.22 -9.11 -25.79
C GLY A 278 3.18 -8.17 -25.07
N THR A 279 2.75 -6.97 -24.73
CA THR A 279 3.61 -5.97 -24.07
C THR A 279 3.37 -5.98 -22.56
N ILE A 280 4.41 -6.27 -21.77
CA ILE A 280 4.42 -6.03 -20.33
C ILE A 280 4.88 -4.61 -20.05
N LYS A 281 4.43 -4.06 -18.93
CA LYS A 281 4.88 -2.76 -18.44
C LYS A 281 5.67 -2.93 -17.14
N LEU A 282 6.90 -2.44 -17.13
CA LEU A 282 7.75 -2.37 -15.94
C LEU A 282 7.51 -1.06 -15.18
N GLY A 283 7.84 -1.06 -13.88
CA GLY A 283 7.89 0.18 -13.10
C GLY A 283 8.98 1.13 -13.61
N ARG A 284 8.69 2.45 -13.58
CA ARG A 284 9.71 3.46 -13.88
C ARG A 284 10.89 3.34 -12.91
N PRO A 285 12.12 3.61 -13.35
CA PRO A 285 12.53 4.21 -14.63
C PRO A 285 12.63 3.24 -15.81
N GLY A 286 12.12 2.00 -15.72
CA GLY A 286 12.17 1.00 -16.78
C GLY A 286 13.49 0.23 -16.84
N ALA A 287 13.84 -0.32 -18.02
CA ALA A 287 15.05 -1.09 -18.23
C ALA A 287 16.31 -0.26 -17.93
N ARG A 288 17.26 -0.82 -17.17
CA ARG A 288 18.51 -0.12 -16.80
C ARG A 288 19.58 -0.19 -17.90
N VAL A 289 19.48 -1.19 -18.73
CA VAL A 289 20.36 -1.40 -19.89
C VAL A 289 19.52 -1.62 -21.14
N THR A 290 20.12 -1.45 -22.30
CA THR A 290 19.47 -1.82 -23.55
C THR A 290 19.29 -3.32 -23.62
N ILE A 291 18.07 -3.79 -23.78
CA ILE A 291 17.71 -5.19 -23.90
C ILE A 291 17.57 -5.50 -25.40
N ALA A 292 18.45 -6.34 -25.92
CA ALA A 292 18.42 -6.72 -27.33
C ALA A 292 17.19 -7.57 -27.68
N THR A 293 16.89 -7.70 -28.95
CA THR A 293 15.88 -8.63 -29.45
C THR A 293 16.20 -10.08 -29.09
N ALA A 294 15.17 -10.93 -28.97
CA ALA A 294 15.28 -12.34 -28.61
C ALA A 294 16.00 -12.60 -27.28
N ASN A 295 15.98 -11.62 -26.37
CA ASN A 295 16.53 -11.77 -25.02
C ASN A 295 15.57 -12.55 -24.13
N ALA A 296 16.06 -13.60 -23.48
CA ALA A 296 15.22 -14.45 -22.63
C ALA A 296 14.80 -13.71 -21.35
N MET A 297 13.52 -13.78 -21.05
CA MET A 297 12.93 -13.28 -19.79
C MET A 297 12.65 -14.46 -18.87
N THR A 298 13.09 -14.35 -17.62
CA THR A 298 12.82 -15.34 -16.57
C THR A 298 11.95 -14.69 -15.51
N ILE A 299 10.84 -15.37 -15.15
CA ILE A 299 9.96 -15.00 -14.03
C ILE A 299 10.52 -15.63 -12.76
N GLY A 300 10.71 -14.83 -11.71
CA GLY A 300 11.17 -15.28 -10.41
C GLY A 300 10.20 -16.25 -9.72
N ASN A 301 10.61 -16.82 -8.61
CA ASN A 301 9.75 -17.70 -7.79
C ASN A 301 8.73 -16.88 -6.96
N ASN A 302 7.81 -17.59 -6.28
CA ASN A 302 6.96 -17.00 -5.28
C ASN A 302 7.79 -16.34 -4.18
N TYR A 303 7.35 -15.19 -3.70
CA TYR A 303 8.09 -14.42 -2.69
C TYR A 303 7.15 -13.69 -1.74
N THR A 304 7.59 -13.45 -0.52
CA THR A 304 6.91 -12.54 0.41
C THR A 304 7.27 -11.10 0.06
N SER A 305 6.28 -10.25 -0.14
CA SER A 305 6.45 -8.90 -0.67
C SER A 305 6.68 -7.85 0.43
N ASN A 306 7.86 -7.81 1.05
CA ASN A 306 8.21 -6.68 1.91
C ASN A 306 8.41 -5.42 1.06
N LEU A 307 7.98 -4.26 1.57
CA LEU A 307 7.85 -3.03 0.79
C LEU A 307 8.81 -1.98 1.31
N ALA A 308 9.59 -1.38 0.41
CA ALA A 308 10.47 -0.25 0.71
C ALA A 308 10.14 0.92 -0.23
N PHE A 309 9.80 2.08 0.33
CA PHE A 309 9.37 3.21 -0.48
C PHE A 309 9.59 4.54 0.25
N GLU A 310 9.58 5.61 -0.53
CA GLU A 310 9.46 6.97 0.01
C GLU A 310 7.97 7.29 0.18
N ARG A 311 7.62 7.91 1.30
CA ARG A 311 6.23 8.09 1.74
C ARG A 311 5.34 8.78 0.71
N SER A 312 5.82 9.82 0.03
CA SER A 312 5.03 10.59 -0.94
C SER A 312 4.80 9.84 -2.26
N ALA A 313 5.59 8.78 -2.53
CA ALA A 313 5.44 7.98 -3.75
C ALA A 313 4.14 7.17 -3.79
N VAL A 314 3.51 6.96 -2.63
CA VAL A 314 2.30 6.16 -2.49
C VAL A 314 1.19 7.00 -1.88
N VAL A 315 0.05 7.05 -2.55
CA VAL A 315 -1.12 7.80 -2.09
C VAL A 315 -2.29 6.85 -1.86
N GLY A 316 -2.88 6.97 -0.67
CA GLY A 316 -4.10 6.28 -0.28
C GLY A 316 -5.23 7.27 -0.02
N ILE A 317 -6.42 6.94 -0.50
CA ILE A 317 -7.65 7.67 -0.24
C ILE A 317 -8.56 6.76 0.55
N MET A 318 -9.01 7.23 1.71
CA MET A 318 -9.95 6.49 2.55
C MET A 318 -11.03 7.46 3.02
N ARG A 319 -12.26 7.26 2.57
CA ARG A 319 -13.38 8.16 2.79
C ARG A 319 -14.68 7.41 3.01
N PRO A 320 -15.69 8.01 3.66
CA PRO A 320 -17.02 7.42 3.72
C PRO A 320 -17.69 7.43 2.34
N PRO A 321 -18.39 6.36 1.94
CA PRO A 321 -19.19 6.39 0.72
C PRO A 321 -20.41 7.33 0.89
N VAL A 322 -20.85 7.92 -0.23
CA VAL A 322 -22.10 8.70 -0.26
C VAL A 322 -23.29 7.77 -0.03
N PHE A 323 -24.16 8.15 0.89
CA PHE A 323 -25.40 7.44 1.13
C PHE A 323 -26.58 8.42 1.11
N PRO A 324 -27.69 8.11 0.41
CA PRO A 324 -28.85 8.98 0.37
C PRO A 324 -29.51 9.07 1.75
N GLN A 325 -29.93 10.27 2.14
CA GLN A 325 -30.67 10.45 3.38
C GLN A 325 -32.09 9.84 3.25
N ASN A 326 -32.45 9.04 4.22
CA ASN A 326 -33.78 8.44 4.33
C ASN A 326 -34.26 8.54 5.79
N ALA A 327 -35.56 8.71 5.98
CA ALA A 327 -36.18 8.87 7.33
C ALA A 327 -35.99 7.64 8.25
N THR A 328 -35.73 6.45 7.67
CA THR A 328 -35.53 5.21 8.42
C THR A 328 -34.06 4.86 8.65
N ILE A 329 -33.13 5.70 8.18
CA ILE A 329 -31.69 5.47 8.25
C ILE A 329 -31.04 6.63 8.99
N ASN A 330 -30.47 6.35 10.15
CA ASN A 330 -29.61 7.28 10.85
C ASN A 330 -28.18 7.10 10.38
N GLN A 331 -27.52 8.21 9.98
CA GLN A 331 -26.15 8.23 9.51
C GLN A 331 -25.24 8.91 10.52
N MET A 332 -24.09 8.31 10.80
CA MET A 332 -23.08 8.90 11.66
C MET A 332 -21.68 8.68 11.07
N LEU A 333 -20.89 9.74 11.03
CA LEU A 333 -19.47 9.66 10.68
C LEU A 333 -18.66 9.44 11.95
N ILE A 334 -17.75 8.48 11.91
CA ILE A 334 -16.85 8.15 13.01
C ILE A 334 -15.43 8.24 12.47
N SER A 335 -14.65 9.18 12.99
CA SER A 335 -13.22 9.30 12.65
C SER A 335 -12.38 8.67 13.74
N ASP A 336 -11.38 7.90 13.36
CA ASP A 336 -10.40 7.38 14.30
C ASP A 336 -9.29 8.42 14.58
N SER A 337 -8.39 8.14 15.53
CA SER A 337 -7.29 9.05 15.90
C SER A 337 -6.24 9.21 14.78
N GLN A 338 -6.25 8.36 13.77
CA GLN A 338 -5.39 8.45 12.60
C GLN A 338 -6.05 9.18 11.43
N GLY A 339 -7.29 9.69 11.63
CA GLY A 339 -8.03 10.48 10.66
C GLY A 339 -8.87 9.67 9.67
N MET A 340 -8.91 8.33 9.77
CA MET A 340 -9.83 7.53 8.94
C MET A 340 -11.27 7.76 9.37
N THR A 341 -12.13 8.07 8.39
CA THR A 341 -13.55 8.33 8.62
C THR A 341 -14.40 7.19 8.08
N TYR A 342 -15.18 6.59 8.96
CA TYR A 342 -16.12 5.52 8.65
C TYR A 342 -17.54 6.09 8.67
N LEU A 343 -18.41 5.55 7.80
CA LEU A 343 -19.84 5.83 7.83
C LEU A 343 -20.54 4.69 8.56
N LEU A 344 -21.15 4.99 9.71
CA LEU A 344 -22.04 4.08 10.42
C LEU A 344 -23.47 4.39 10.05
N LEU A 345 -24.20 3.39 9.59
CA LEU A 345 -25.63 3.46 9.34
C LEU A 345 -26.36 2.63 10.39
N GLU A 346 -27.41 3.20 10.93
CA GLU A 346 -28.40 2.50 11.74
C GLU A 346 -29.71 2.44 10.96
N ILE A 347 -30.14 1.24 10.60
CA ILE A 347 -31.30 0.98 9.78
C ILE A 347 -32.35 0.31 10.65
N GLN A 348 -33.46 1.01 10.89
CA GLN A 348 -34.57 0.48 11.67
C GLN A 348 -35.49 -0.34 10.76
N GLN A 349 -35.71 -1.59 11.13
CA GLN A 349 -36.52 -2.56 10.40
C GLN A 349 -37.63 -3.13 11.31
N TYR A 350 -38.51 -3.96 10.74
CA TYR A 350 -39.55 -4.61 11.50
C TYR A 350 -38.99 -5.60 12.53
N GLY A 351 -39.08 -5.24 13.81
CA GLY A 351 -38.62 -6.07 14.93
C GLY A 351 -37.10 -6.18 15.12
N GLN A 352 -36.30 -5.50 14.30
CA GLN A 352 -34.85 -5.53 14.39
C GLN A 352 -34.22 -4.19 13.98
N THR A 353 -33.01 -3.94 14.46
CA THR A 353 -32.16 -2.83 14.02
C THR A 353 -30.88 -3.42 13.41
N THR A 354 -30.56 -2.99 12.20
CA THR A 354 -29.33 -3.36 11.50
C THR A 354 -28.35 -2.20 11.54
N TRP A 355 -27.11 -2.47 11.90
CA TRP A 355 -26.00 -1.53 11.80
C TRP A 355 -25.09 -1.93 10.66
N GLU A 356 -24.65 -0.95 9.90
CA GLU A 356 -23.69 -1.13 8.82
C GLU A 356 -22.56 -0.14 8.96
N LEU A 357 -21.34 -0.62 8.96
CA LEU A 357 -20.13 0.19 8.95
C LEU A 357 -19.52 0.15 7.55
N HIS A 358 -19.31 1.31 6.94
CA HIS A 358 -18.85 1.45 5.57
C HIS A 358 -17.52 2.19 5.51
N LEU A 359 -16.67 1.78 4.55
CA LEU A 359 -15.43 2.46 4.17
C LEU A 359 -15.21 2.32 2.67
N ALA A 360 -14.95 3.44 1.99
CA ALA A 360 -14.49 3.45 0.60
C ALA A 360 -13.01 3.81 0.56
N TYR A 361 -12.25 3.12 -0.29
CA TYR A 361 -10.80 3.34 -0.39
C TYR A 361 -10.27 3.12 -1.81
N GLY A 362 -9.10 3.70 -2.05
CA GLY A 362 -8.31 3.49 -3.25
C GLY A 362 -6.85 3.79 -2.97
N PHE A 363 -5.96 2.98 -3.52
CA PHE A 363 -4.51 3.12 -3.36
C PHE A 363 -3.83 3.13 -4.70
N LYS A 364 -2.80 3.98 -4.86
CA LYS A 364 -2.01 4.04 -6.08
C LYS A 364 -0.59 4.47 -5.80
N VAL A 365 0.35 3.83 -6.48
CA VAL A 365 1.72 4.30 -6.58
C VAL A 365 1.78 5.40 -7.64
N VAL A 366 2.16 6.59 -7.24
CA VAL A 366 2.26 7.78 -8.08
C VAL A 366 3.64 7.85 -8.74
N GLN A 367 4.68 7.51 -7.98
CA GLN A 367 6.07 7.49 -8.44
C GLN A 367 6.67 6.09 -8.23
N SER A 368 6.57 5.24 -9.25
CA SER A 368 7.04 3.85 -9.16
C SER A 368 8.56 3.73 -8.96
N GLU A 369 9.33 4.72 -9.45
CA GLU A 369 10.77 4.80 -9.25
C GLU A 369 11.19 4.87 -7.78
N HIS A 370 10.33 5.42 -6.91
CA HIS A 370 10.59 5.56 -5.48
C HIS A 370 10.02 4.41 -4.64
N VAL A 371 9.68 3.30 -5.30
CA VAL A 371 9.16 2.10 -4.65
C VAL A 371 9.97 0.88 -5.07
N ALA A 372 10.39 0.07 -4.12
CA ALA A 372 11.13 -1.17 -4.33
C ALA A 372 10.55 -2.30 -3.47
N ILE A 373 10.77 -3.54 -3.88
CA ILE A 373 10.35 -4.74 -3.15
C ILE A 373 11.59 -5.39 -2.53
N VAL A 374 11.46 -5.80 -1.28
CA VAL A 374 12.40 -6.69 -0.60
C VAL A 374 11.78 -8.08 -0.56
N MET A 375 12.30 -9.00 -1.37
CA MET A 375 11.78 -10.36 -1.47
C MET A 375 12.18 -11.18 -0.25
N GLY A 376 11.19 -11.94 0.27
CA GLY A 376 11.38 -12.93 1.33
C GLY A 376 10.96 -14.33 0.90
#